data_43e5f3efed35d6645f1a34fefdf96385
#
_entry.id   43e5f3efed35d6645f1a34fefdf96385
#
_cell.length_a   1.000
_cell.length_b   1.000
_cell.length_c   1.000
_cell.angle_alpha   90.00
_cell.angle_beta   90.00
_cell.angle_gamma   90.00
#
_symmetry.space_group_name_H-M   'P 1'
#
loop_
_entity.id
_entity.type
_entity.pdbx_description
1 polymer ?
#
loop_
_entity_poly.entity_id
_entity_poly.type
_entity_poly.pdbx_seq_one_letter_code
_entity_poly.pdbx_strand_id
1 'polypeptide(L)'
;FSNKEIFIDPWYLGAWLGDGKSNDTIIYSEDNEILKECEKYANHLNMTISTYNQPNNKSIAIKIKRVIGTEFDNELRSKFKFYNLFDNKHIPINYKTNSETVRLQVLAGLLDTDGYCYNNGYEICQTNKILAEDIKFLADSLGFRTYLREKKTICSNNGAEGLAYRISINGD
;
A
#
# COMPACT_ATOMS: atom_id res chain seq x y z
N PHE A 1 20.06 -7.18 -3.02
CA PHE A 1 19.73 -6.67 -4.35
C PHE A 1 20.36 -5.30 -4.58
N SER A 2 20.66 -4.97 -5.83
CA SER A 2 21.21 -3.66 -6.24
C SER A 2 20.11 -2.61 -6.38
N ASN A 3 20.50 -1.33 -6.34
CA ASN A 3 19.59 -0.22 -6.62
C ASN A 3 19.01 -0.31 -8.03
N LYS A 4 17.70 -0.07 -8.15
CA LYS A 4 16.97 0.03 -9.40
C LYS A 4 16.19 1.33 -9.43
N GLU A 5 16.01 1.86 -10.63
CA GLU A 5 15.19 3.06 -10.82
C GLU A 5 13.72 2.79 -10.48
N ILE A 6 13.15 3.70 -9.72
CA ILE A 6 11.74 3.67 -9.28
C ILE A 6 11.14 5.06 -9.44
N PHE A 7 9.84 5.14 -9.73
CA PHE A 7 9.16 6.40 -10.04
C PHE A 7 8.13 6.83 -9.00
N ILE A 8 7.68 5.91 -8.14
CA ILE A 8 6.78 6.21 -7.03
C ILE A 8 7.60 6.12 -5.74
N ASP A 9 7.35 7.02 -4.81
CA ASP A 9 7.92 6.89 -3.46
C ASP A 9 7.59 5.50 -2.87
N PRO A 10 8.58 4.75 -2.36
CA PRO A 10 8.36 3.36 -1.94
C PRO A 10 7.43 3.24 -0.73
N TRP A 11 7.48 4.18 0.22
CA TRP A 11 6.54 4.18 1.33
C TRP A 11 5.11 4.46 0.84
N TYR A 12 4.94 5.45 -0.04
CA TYR A 12 3.63 5.79 -0.61
C TYR A 12 3.03 4.63 -1.42
N LEU A 13 3.86 3.93 -2.20
CA LEU A 13 3.42 2.71 -2.90
C LEU A 13 2.92 1.66 -1.90
N GLY A 14 3.66 1.40 -0.83
CA GLY A 14 3.27 0.46 0.22
C GLY A 14 1.95 0.85 0.88
N ALA A 15 1.80 2.11 1.28
CA ALA A 15 0.58 2.63 1.88
C ALA A 15 -0.63 2.51 0.94
N TRP A 16 -0.44 2.80 -0.34
CA TRP A 16 -1.50 2.63 -1.34
C TRP A 16 -1.86 1.15 -1.58
N LEU A 17 -0.88 0.25 -1.56
CA LEU A 17 -1.13 -1.19 -1.69
C LEU A 17 -1.97 -1.72 -0.53
N GLY A 18 -1.78 -1.20 0.69
CA GLY A 18 -2.64 -1.47 1.85
C GLY A 18 -4.03 -0.88 1.66
N ASP A 19 -4.19 0.40 1.91
CA ASP A 19 -5.49 1.08 2.01
C ASP A 19 -5.81 2.02 0.83
N GLY A 20 -5.19 1.81 -0.33
CA GLY A 20 -5.45 2.60 -1.52
C GLY A 20 -6.69 2.15 -2.30
N LYS A 21 -7.33 3.12 -2.98
CA LYS A 21 -8.39 2.85 -3.94
C LYS A 21 -7.82 2.17 -5.19
N SER A 22 -8.36 1.01 -5.57
CA SER A 22 -7.78 0.16 -6.63
C SER A 22 -7.65 0.86 -8.00
N ASN A 23 -8.53 1.78 -8.33
CA ASN A 23 -8.59 2.47 -9.63
C ASN A 23 -8.18 3.95 -9.58
N ASP A 24 -7.67 4.43 -8.45
CA ASP A 24 -7.18 5.81 -8.28
C ASP A 24 -5.99 5.84 -7.30
N THR A 25 -5.28 6.96 -7.27
CA THR A 25 -4.13 7.20 -6.36
C THR A 25 -4.56 7.65 -4.95
N ILE A 26 -5.80 7.42 -4.56
CA ILE A 26 -6.36 7.79 -3.25
C ILE A 26 -5.91 6.76 -2.21
N ILE A 27 -5.50 7.24 -1.03
CA ILE A 27 -5.29 6.42 0.16
C ILE A 27 -6.39 6.79 1.18
N TYR A 28 -6.95 5.79 1.86
CA TYR A 28 -7.92 5.98 2.93
C TYR A 28 -7.24 5.81 4.28
N SER A 29 -7.38 6.79 5.17
CA SER A 29 -6.84 6.70 6.54
C SER A 29 -7.58 7.63 7.49
N GLU A 30 -7.61 7.30 8.77
CA GLU A 30 -7.99 8.20 9.87
C GLU A 30 -6.76 8.72 10.63
N ASP A 31 -5.55 8.27 10.23
CA ASP A 31 -4.31 8.61 10.90
C ASP A 31 -3.66 9.89 10.32
N ASN A 32 -3.42 10.86 11.21
CA ASN A 32 -2.75 12.11 10.84
C ASN A 32 -1.29 11.91 10.41
N GLU A 33 -0.62 10.85 10.83
CA GLU A 33 0.75 10.56 10.41
C GLU A 33 0.78 10.14 8.93
N ILE A 34 -0.15 9.32 8.51
CA ILE A 34 -0.34 8.95 7.10
C ILE A 34 -0.60 10.20 6.24
N LEU A 35 -1.47 11.10 6.72
CA LEU A 35 -1.75 12.37 6.05
C LEU A 35 -0.48 13.19 5.83
N LYS A 36 0.34 13.35 6.88
CA LYS A 36 1.61 14.12 6.82
C LYS A 36 2.62 13.50 5.85
N GLU A 37 2.74 12.16 5.82
CA GLU A 37 3.63 11.50 4.86
C GLU A 37 3.14 11.68 3.41
N CYS A 38 1.83 11.64 3.18
CA CYS A 38 1.24 11.98 1.86
C CYS A 38 1.52 13.44 1.47
N GLU A 39 1.44 14.39 2.43
CA GLU A 39 1.79 15.81 2.20
C GLU A 39 3.27 15.98 1.82
N LYS A 40 4.18 15.31 2.52
CA LYS A 40 5.62 15.35 2.20
C LYS A 40 5.87 14.87 0.77
N TYR A 41 5.26 13.77 0.38
CA TYR A 41 5.42 13.23 -0.97
C TYR A 41 4.78 14.15 -2.02
N ALA A 42 3.61 14.72 -1.75
CA ALA A 42 2.97 15.70 -2.64
C ALA A 42 3.89 16.91 -2.86
N ASN A 43 4.48 17.46 -1.78
CA ASN A 43 5.42 18.58 -1.86
C ASN A 43 6.67 18.23 -2.68
N HIS A 44 7.22 17.01 -2.52
CA HIS A 44 8.34 16.54 -3.33
C HIS A 44 8.01 16.50 -4.83
N LEU A 45 6.77 16.23 -5.18
CA LEU A 45 6.26 16.24 -6.57
C LEU A 45 5.84 17.66 -7.05
N ASN A 46 6.00 18.72 -6.26
CA ASN A 46 5.42 20.03 -6.49
C ASN A 46 3.88 19.98 -6.69
N MET A 47 3.24 19.09 -5.97
CA MET A 47 1.80 18.85 -5.94
C MET A 47 1.21 19.22 -4.57
N THR A 48 -0.09 19.11 -4.42
CA THR A 48 -0.79 19.33 -3.15
C THR A 48 -1.71 18.16 -2.84
N ILE A 49 -2.19 18.08 -1.60
CA ILE A 49 -3.22 17.10 -1.23
C ILE A 49 -4.61 17.74 -1.22
N SER A 50 -5.62 16.91 -1.41
CA SER A 50 -7.00 17.19 -1.03
C SER A 50 -7.56 16.03 -0.23
N THR A 51 -8.41 16.34 0.73
CA THR A 51 -9.05 15.36 1.60
C THR A 51 -10.56 15.41 1.45
N TYR A 52 -11.19 14.25 1.52
CA TYR A 52 -12.63 14.11 1.41
C TYR A 52 -13.14 13.17 2.52
N ASN A 53 -14.18 13.59 3.23
CA ASN A 53 -14.84 12.74 4.20
C ASN A 53 -15.57 11.60 3.50
N GLN A 54 -15.51 10.41 4.08
CA GLN A 54 -16.25 9.24 3.62
C GLN A 54 -17.62 9.20 4.28
N PRO A 55 -18.73 9.05 3.55
CA PRO A 55 -20.03 8.84 4.16
C PRO A 55 -20.01 7.58 5.03
N ASN A 56 -20.44 7.71 6.30
CA ASN A 56 -20.53 6.62 7.26
C ASN A 56 -19.20 5.92 7.62
N ASN A 57 -18.05 6.57 7.36
CA ASN A 57 -16.73 6.05 7.72
C ASN A 57 -15.92 7.18 8.39
N LYS A 58 -15.08 6.82 9.37
CA LYS A 58 -14.18 7.75 10.04
C LYS A 58 -12.96 8.09 9.18
N SER A 59 -12.57 7.19 8.27
CA SER A 59 -11.44 7.41 7.39
C SER A 59 -11.72 8.53 6.40
N ILE A 60 -10.69 9.32 6.12
CA ILE A 60 -10.69 10.33 5.06
C ILE A 60 -10.01 9.77 3.81
N ALA A 61 -10.48 10.19 2.64
CA ALA A 61 -9.79 9.95 1.39
C ALA A 61 -8.73 11.03 1.18
N ILE A 62 -7.48 10.63 1.02
CA ILE A 62 -6.33 11.50 0.79
C ILE A 62 -5.90 11.35 -0.66
N LYS A 63 -5.94 12.44 -1.42
CA LYS A 63 -5.58 12.47 -2.84
C LYS A 63 -4.49 13.50 -3.11
N ILE A 64 -3.41 13.07 -3.74
CA ILE A 64 -2.37 13.95 -4.28
C ILE A 64 -2.86 14.46 -5.64
N LYS A 65 -2.89 15.79 -5.81
CA LYS A 65 -3.35 16.46 -7.02
C LYS A 65 -2.44 17.61 -7.43
N ARG A 66 -2.53 18.03 -8.67
CA ARG A 66 -1.86 19.25 -9.16
C ARG A 66 -2.36 20.48 -8.41
N VAL A 67 -1.47 21.45 -8.22
CA VAL A 67 -1.83 22.78 -7.69
C VAL A 67 -2.73 23.53 -8.68
N ILE A 68 -2.42 23.42 -9.97
CA ILE A 68 -3.18 24.04 -11.07
C ILE A 68 -3.37 22.99 -12.19
N GLY A 69 -4.56 22.91 -12.75
CA GLY A 69 -4.87 22.02 -13.87
C GLY A 69 -5.96 20.98 -13.60
N THR A 70 -6.18 20.07 -14.56
CA THR A 70 -7.19 19.01 -14.45
C THR A 70 -6.63 17.78 -13.72
N GLU A 71 -7.49 17.09 -12.97
CA GLU A 71 -7.13 15.91 -12.17
C GLU A 71 -6.72 14.69 -13.02
N PHE A 72 -7.12 14.65 -14.29
CA PHE A 72 -6.97 13.47 -15.15
C PHE A 72 -5.53 13.23 -15.63
N ASP A 73 -4.69 14.24 -15.65
CA ASP A 73 -3.32 14.21 -16.17
C ASP A 73 -2.26 14.53 -15.10
N ASN A 74 -2.38 13.98 -13.91
CA ASN A 74 -1.35 14.19 -12.92
C ASN A 74 -0.21 13.17 -13.10
N GLU A 75 1.01 13.63 -12.81
CA GLU A 75 2.23 12.86 -12.95
C GLU A 75 2.21 11.56 -12.13
N LEU A 76 1.67 11.60 -10.91
CA LEU A 76 1.56 10.44 -10.04
C LEU A 76 0.70 9.35 -10.70
N ARG A 77 -0.44 9.73 -11.29
CA ARG A 77 -1.33 8.81 -11.98
C ARG A 77 -0.66 8.14 -13.19
N SER A 78 0.19 8.88 -13.91
CA SER A 78 0.99 8.33 -15.02
C SER A 78 2.01 7.28 -14.54
N LYS A 79 2.65 7.50 -13.39
CA LYS A 79 3.57 6.54 -12.76
C LYS A 79 2.83 5.25 -12.35
N PHE A 80 1.62 5.36 -11.82
CA PHE A 80 0.78 4.20 -11.49
C PHE A 80 0.38 3.39 -12.73
N LYS A 81 0.04 4.07 -13.83
CA LYS A 81 -0.23 3.42 -15.11
C LYS A 81 1.01 2.72 -15.67
N PHE A 82 2.17 3.36 -15.57
CA PHE A 82 3.45 2.76 -16.00
C PHE A 82 3.72 1.41 -15.34
N TYR A 83 3.43 1.29 -14.04
CA TYR A 83 3.57 0.03 -13.31
C TYR A 83 2.36 -0.89 -13.41
N ASN A 84 1.32 -0.53 -14.17
CA ASN A 84 0.08 -1.31 -14.32
C ASN A 84 -0.57 -1.65 -12.98
N LEU A 85 -0.69 -0.68 -12.08
CA LEU A 85 -1.16 -0.88 -10.71
C LEU A 85 -2.68 -0.79 -10.54
N PHE A 86 -3.38 -0.04 -11.41
CA PHE A 86 -4.81 0.15 -11.29
C PHE A 86 -5.58 -1.14 -11.54
N ASP A 87 -6.48 -1.47 -10.61
CA ASP A 87 -7.26 -2.71 -10.55
C ASP A 87 -6.38 -3.99 -10.62
N ASN A 88 -5.09 -3.83 -10.30
CA ASN A 88 -4.07 -4.86 -10.38
C ASN A 88 -3.00 -4.64 -9.30
N LYS A 89 -3.41 -4.61 -8.02
CA LYS A 89 -2.48 -4.42 -6.91
C LYS A 89 -1.46 -5.54 -6.84
N HIS A 90 -0.20 -5.19 -6.99
CA HIS A 90 0.98 -6.05 -6.84
C HIS A 90 2.19 -5.18 -6.48
N ILE A 91 3.27 -5.77 -5.98
CA ILE A 91 4.53 -5.04 -5.79
C ILE A 91 5.37 -5.18 -7.06
N PRO A 92 5.62 -4.07 -7.82
CA PRO A 92 6.41 -4.17 -9.05
C PRO A 92 7.81 -4.72 -8.78
N ILE A 93 8.33 -5.47 -9.73
CA ILE A 93 9.62 -6.18 -9.59
C ILE A 93 10.78 -5.24 -9.23
N ASN A 94 10.76 -4.00 -9.73
CA ASN A 94 11.77 -2.99 -9.41
C ASN A 94 11.78 -2.58 -7.93
N TYR A 95 10.67 -2.77 -7.21
CA TYR A 95 10.57 -2.56 -5.77
C TYR A 95 10.90 -3.83 -4.99
N LYS A 96 10.35 -4.99 -5.39
CA LYS A 96 10.59 -6.28 -4.71
C LYS A 96 12.07 -6.67 -4.67
N THR A 97 12.81 -6.32 -5.70
CA THR A 97 14.22 -6.69 -5.87
C THR A 97 15.14 -5.46 -5.93
N ASN A 98 14.81 -4.43 -5.17
CA ASN A 98 15.61 -3.22 -4.98
C ASN A 98 16.52 -3.33 -3.75
N SER A 99 17.22 -2.23 -3.44
CA SER A 99 18.00 -2.11 -2.20
C SER A 99 17.16 -2.41 -0.96
N GLU A 100 17.81 -2.76 0.12
CA GLU A 100 17.15 -3.01 1.41
C GLU A 100 16.29 -1.83 1.85
N THR A 101 16.81 -0.60 1.74
CA THR A 101 16.09 0.62 2.11
C THR A 101 14.76 0.75 1.36
N VAL A 102 14.75 0.56 0.04
CA VAL A 102 13.51 0.64 -0.77
C VAL A 102 12.52 -0.44 -0.34
N ARG A 103 12.99 -1.66 -0.14
CA ARG A 103 12.12 -2.78 0.29
C ARG A 103 11.53 -2.57 1.68
N LEU A 104 12.33 -2.04 2.63
CA LEU A 104 11.87 -1.69 3.97
C LEU A 104 10.81 -0.59 3.92
N GLN A 105 10.99 0.45 3.09
CA GLN A 105 10.01 1.52 2.95
C GLN A 105 8.67 1.03 2.36
N VAL A 106 8.71 0.13 1.36
CA VAL A 106 7.46 -0.48 0.85
C VAL A 106 6.76 -1.29 1.94
N LEU A 107 7.51 -2.09 2.69
CA LEU A 107 6.95 -2.88 3.79
C LEU A 107 6.38 -1.98 4.90
N ALA A 108 7.08 -0.89 5.26
CA ALA A 108 6.61 0.07 6.24
C ALA A 108 5.28 0.69 5.82
N GLY A 109 5.16 1.19 4.59
CA GLY A 109 3.90 1.75 4.10
C GLY A 109 2.73 0.75 4.14
N LEU A 110 2.98 -0.52 3.81
CA LEU A 110 1.98 -1.60 3.95
C LEU A 110 1.57 -1.82 5.40
N LEU A 111 2.54 -1.85 6.32
CA LEU A 111 2.28 -2.08 7.75
C LEU A 111 1.60 -0.89 8.42
N ASP A 112 1.94 0.34 8.02
CA ASP A 112 1.35 1.56 8.57
C ASP A 112 -0.13 1.71 8.22
N THR A 113 -0.59 1.10 7.12
CA THR A 113 -1.98 1.21 6.65
C THR A 113 -2.81 -0.05 6.91
N ASP A 114 -2.28 -1.24 6.63
CA ASP A 114 -3.02 -2.51 6.68
C ASP A 114 -2.41 -3.51 7.69
N GLY A 115 -1.36 -3.10 8.42
CA GLY A 115 -0.68 -3.94 9.39
C GLY A 115 -1.37 -3.95 10.75
N TYR A 116 -1.51 -5.14 11.33
CA TYR A 116 -1.94 -5.32 12.70
C TYR A 116 -0.77 -5.85 13.55
N CYS A 117 -0.42 -5.13 14.63
CA CYS A 117 0.63 -5.55 15.55
C CYS A 117 0.10 -6.62 16.53
N TYR A 118 0.74 -7.78 16.58
CA TYR A 118 0.35 -8.91 17.41
C TYR A 118 1.56 -9.67 17.94
N ASN A 119 1.65 -9.85 19.25
CA ASN A 119 2.68 -10.68 19.92
C ASN A 119 4.12 -10.50 19.38
N ASN A 120 4.62 -9.28 19.34
CA ASN A 120 5.95 -8.91 18.83
C ASN A 120 6.16 -9.14 17.32
N GLY A 121 5.09 -9.28 16.56
CA GLY A 121 5.11 -9.36 15.10
C GLY A 121 3.99 -8.53 14.48
N TYR A 122 3.90 -8.62 13.18
CA TYR A 122 2.85 -7.98 12.39
C TYR A 122 2.05 -9.03 11.63
N GLU A 123 0.80 -8.69 11.35
CA GLU A 123 -0.09 -9.47 10.51
C GLU A 123 -0.72 -8.57 9.47
N ILE A 124 -0.74 -9.01 8.22
CA ILE A 124 -1.48 -8.37 7.12
C ILE A 124 -2.46 -9.40 6.56
N CYS A 125 -3.68 -8.97 6.25
CA CYS A 125 -4.69 -9.82 5.65
C CYS A 125 -5.11 -9.27 4.28
N GLN A 126 -4.92 -10.04 3.22
CA GLN A 126 -5.20 -9.65 1.84
C GLN A 126 -6.18 -10.62 1.18
N THR A 127 -7.09 -10.11 0.36
CA THR A 127 -7.94 -10.93 -0.51
C THR A 127 -7.27 -11.23 -1.86
N ASN A 128 -6.30 -10.40 -2.25
CA ASN A 128 -5.51 -10.58 -3.46
C ASN A 128 -4.32 -11.51 -3.20
N LYS A 129 -4.35 -12.72 -3.77
CA LYS A 129 -3.30 -13.72 -3.60
C LYS A 129 -1.94 -13.24 -4.09
N ILE A 130 -1.90 -12.57 -5.24
CA ILE A 130 -0.64 -12.08 -5.84
C ILE A 130 0.03 -11.08 -4.89
N LEU A 131 -0.75 -10.12 -4.38
CA LEU A 131 -0.24 -9.14 -3.42
C LEU A 131 0.23 -9.81 -2.12
N ALA A 132 -0.51 -10.81 -1.62
CA ALA A 132 -0.12 -11.56 -0.44
C ALA A 132 1.22 -12.30 -0.60
N GLU A 133 1.42 -12.96 -1.76
CA GLU A 133 2.67 -13.61 -2.11
C GLU A 133 3.82 -12.62 -2.29
N ASP A 134 3.55 -11.44 -2.86
CA ASP A 134 4.51 -10.35 -3.00
C ASP A 134 4.96 -9.79 -1.64
N ILE A 135 4.02 -9.58 -0.71
CA ILE A 135 4.32 -9.12 0.66
C ILE A 135 5.18 -10.16 1.38
N LYS A 136 4.82 -11.45 1.27
CA LYS A 136 5.62 -12.53 1.83
C LYS A 136 7.05 -12.51 1.28
N PHE A 137 7.20 -12.47 -0.04
CA PHE A 137 8.52 -12.40 -0.69
C PHE A 137 9.32 -11.19 -0.20
N LEU A 138 8.68 -10.01 -0.12
CA LEU A 138 9.33 -8.78 0.32
C LEU A 138 9.87 -8.92 1.75
N ALA A 139 9.04 -9.38 2.67
CA ALA A 139 9.43 -9.56 4.08
C ALA A 139 10.50 -10.65 4.26
N ASP A 140 10.37 -11.81 3.59
CA ASP A 140 11.40 -12.87 3.62
C ASP A 140 12.74 -12.35 3.10
N SER A 141 12.73 -11.54 2.03
CA SER A 141 13.94 -10.96 1.44
C SER A 141 14.65 -9.96 2.34
N LEU A 142 13.97 -9.47 3.36
CA LEU A 142 14.50 -8.56 4.40
C LEU A 142 14.96 -9.31 5.66
N GLY A 143 14.83 -10.63 5.68
CA GLY A 143 15.25 -11.48 6.81
C GLY A 143 14.16 -11.72 7.85
N PHE A 144 12.95 -11.22 7.65
CA PHE A 144 11.83 -11.54 8.54
C PHE A 144 11.35 -12.98 8.33
N ARG A 145 10.90 -13.61 9.41
CA ARG A 145 10.24 -14.91 9.32
C ARG A 145 8.76 -14.72 9.00
N THR A 146 8.30 -15.26 7.88
CA THR A 146 6.91 -15.11 7.46
C THR A 146 6.15 -16.42 7.33
N TYR A 147 4.84 -16.35 7.57
CA TYR A 147 3.92 -17.45 7.31
C TYR A 147 2.73 -16.91 6.54
N LEU A 148 2.43 -17.54 5.40
CA LEU A 148 1.24 -17.27 4.60
C LEU A 148 0.23 -18.40 4.80
N ARG A 149 -1.00 -18.05 5.24
CA ARG A 149 -2.09 -18.99 5.45
C ARG A 149 -3.36 -18.52 4.73
N GLU A 150 -4.04 -19.46 4.10
CA GLU A 150 -5.38 -19.21 3.57
C GLU A 150 -6.38 -19.22 4.71
N LYS A 151 -7.31 -18.25 4.70
CA LYS A 151 -8.40 -18.12 5.65
C LYS A 151 -9.70 -18.00 4.89
N LYS A 152 -10.66 -18.89 5.16
CA LYS A 152 -12.02 -18.69 4.71
C LYS A 152 -12.65 -17.52 5.46
N THR A 153 -13.27 -16.62 4.73
CA THR A 153 -13.98 -15.46 5.27
C THR A 153 -15.46 -15.55 4.89
N ILE A 154 -16.29 -15.06 5.76
CA ILE A 154 -17.74 -14.94 5.48
C ILE A 154 -18.04 -13.45 5.49
N CYS A 155 -18.60 -12.96 4.39
CA CYS A 155 -19.02 -11.57 4.30
C CYS A 155 -20.21 -11.32 5.23
N SER A 156 -20.04 -10.40 6.18
CA SER A 156 -21.09 -10.10 7.19
C SER A 156 -22.39 -9.54 6.58
N ASN A 157 -22.31 -8.94 5.38
CA ASN A 157 -23.46 -8.29 4.76
C ASN A 157 -24.36 -9.22 3.95
N ASN A 158 -23.83 -10.31 3.40
CA ASN A 158 -24.57 -11.20 2.50
C ASN A 158 -24.29 -12.68 2.71
N GLY A 159 -23.46 -13.05 3.70
CA GLY A 159 -23.10 -14.44 4.00
C GLY A 159 -22.23 -15.12 2.91
N ALA A 160 -21.76 -14.38 1.90
CA ALA A 160 -20.93 -14.94 0.85
C ALA A 160 -19.59 -15.43 1.42
N GLU A 161 -19.22 -16.67 1.09
CA GLU A 161 -17.90 -17.20 1.42
C GLU A 161 -16.84 -16.57 0.51
N GLY A 162 -15.71 -16.16 1.11
CA GLY A 162 -14.54 -15.63 0.43
C GLY A 162 -13.28 -16.31 0.91
N LEU A 163 -12.18 -16.04 0.23
CA LEU A 163 -10.85 -16.47 0.62
C LEU A 163 -10.00 -15.25 0.91
N ALA A 164 -9.31 -15.24 2.04
CA ALA A 164 -8.32 -14.24 2.38
C ALA A 164 -6.97 -14.92 2.70
N TYR A 165 -5.91 -14.18 2.54
CA TYR A 165 -4.52 -14.61 2.75
C TYR A 165 -3.97 -13.82 3.92
N ARG A 166 -3.62 -14.52 4.98
CA ARG A 166 -3.04 -13.95 6.19
C ARG A 166 -1.54 -14.13 6.17
N ILE A 167 -0.80 -13.04 6.23
CA ILE A 167 0.66 -13.01 6.29
C ILE A 167 1.06 -12.60 7.70
N SER A 168 1.72 -13.50 8.44
CA SER A 168 2.34 -13.18 9.72
C SER A 168 3.81 -12.87 9.47
N ILE A 169 4.31 -11.76 10.01
CA ILE A 169 5.67 -11.25 9.83
C ILE A 169 6.29 -11.09 11.23
N ASN A 170 7.34 -11.85 11.51
CA ASN A 170 8.01 -11.85 12.80
C ASN A 170 9.49 -11.45 12.61
N GLY A 171 9.96 -10.53 13.47
CA GLY A 171 11.39 -10.30 13.67
C GLY A 171 11.99 -11.33 14.61
N ASP A 172 13.31 -11.42 14.64
CA ASP A 172 14.06 -12.20 15.63
C ASP A 172 14.08 -11.51 16.99
#